data_ad88ea0e70257ae9796db1e338fae5b4
#
_entry.id   ad88ea0e70257ae9796db1e338fae5b4
#
_cell.length_a   1.000
_cell.length_b   1.000
_cell.length_c   1.000
_cell.angle_alpha   90.00
_cell.angle_beta   90.00
_cell.angle_gamma   90.00
#
_symmetry.space_group_name_H-M   'P 1'
#
loop_
_entity.id
_entity.type
_entity.pdbx_description
1 polymer ?
#
loop_
_entity_poly.entity_id
_entity_poly.type
_entity_poly.pdbx_seq_one_letter_code
_entity_poly.pdbx_strand_id
1 'polypeptide(L)'
;LSGLARKIADDPELELQIIATNMHLSPEFGLTYREIERQGFRINRKVEMLLSSDTANATGKSVGLATIGFSDAYEDLAPDMLLVLGDRYEILAAVTAALFYKIPVAHLHGGEVTEGAYDDAIRHAITKMSHLHFTSTEEYRRRVIQLGEQPERVFHVGAIGIDNIRHIDLLDKKVLEEQLDFPFDRKTVLVTYHPETLDAIPTGEQFRNLLEALDDRQDIRI
;
A
#
# COMPACT_ATOMS: atom_id res chain seq x y z
N LEU A 1 -0.91 7.50 4.07
CA LEU A 1 -1.38 8.43 3.01
C LEU A 1 -2.22 9.60 3.53
N SER A 2 -2.90 9.45 4.70
CA SER A 2 -3.83 10.48 5.20
C SER A 2 -3.19 11.88 5.33
N GLY A 3 -1.95 11.98 5.84
CA GLY A 3 -1.25 13.26 5.94
C GLY A 3 -1.00 13.94 4.58
N LEU A 4 -0.62 13.15 3.56
CA LEU A 4 -0.45 13.68 2.19
C LEU A 4 -1.80 14.07 1.58
N ALA A 5 -2.81 13.21 1.73
CA ALA A 5 -4.16 13.50 1.23
C ALA A 5 -4.73 14.79 1.85
N ARG A 6 -4.48 15.03 3.15
CA ARG A 6 -4.87 16.27 3.82
C ARG A 6 -4.20 17.48 3.20
N LYS A 7 -2.89 17.42 2.98
CA LYS A 7 -2.13 18.51 2.35
C LYS A 7 -2.61 18.83 0.94
N ILE A 8 -2.97 17.79 0.16
CA ILE A 8 -3.56 17.99 -1.18
C ILE A 8 -4.95 18.64 -1.06
N ALA A 9 -5.78 18.17 -0.12
CA ALA A 9 -7.13 18.70 0.07
C ALA A 9 -7.14 20.16 0.57
N ASP A 10 -6.12 20.56 1.34
CA ASP A 10 -5.98 21.91 1.91
C ASP A 10 -5.31 22.89 0.95
N ASP A 11 -4.75 22.42 -0.17
CA ASP A 11 -4.09 23.26 -1.17
C ASP A 11 -5.14 23.88 -2.12
N PRO A 12 -5.20 25.20 -2.25
CA PRO A 12 -6.23 25.87 -3.07
C PRO A 12 -6.06 25.67 -4.59
N GLU A 13 -4.90 25.18 -5.05
CA GLU A 13 -4.63 24.90 -6.45
C GLU A 13 -4.91 23.44 -6.84
N LEU A 14 -5.23 22.56 -5.85
CA LEU A 14 -5.41 21.14 -6.05
C LEU A 14 -6.83 20.69 -5.68
N GLU A 15 -7.37 19.73 -6.43
CA GLU A 15 -8.59 19.01 -6.08
C GLU A 15 -8.28 17.55 -5.78
N LEU A 16 -8.53 17.14 -4.53
CA LEU A 16 -8.34 15.74 -4.13
C LEU A 16 -9.51 14.87 -4.58
N GLN A 17 -9.22 13.90 -5.42
CA GLN A 17 -10.15 12.83 -5.79
C GLN A 17 -9.63 11.49 -5.25
N ILE A 18 -10.47 10.73 -4.55
CA ILE A 18 -10.11 9.44 -3.97
C ILE A 18 -10.90 8.33 -4.63
N ILE A 19 -10.18 7.32 -5.12
CA ILE A 19 -10.75 6.05 -5.58
C ILE A 19 -10.39 4.97 -4.56
N ALA A 20 -11.40 4.33 -3.97
CA ALA A 20 -11.22 3.17 -3.11
C ALA A 20 -11.44 1.88 -3.91
N THR A 21 -10.61 0.87 -3.66
CA THR A 21 -10.67 -0.40 -4.40
C THR A 21 -10.21 -1.60 -3.56
N ASN A 22 -10.33 -2.80 -4.11
CA ASN A 22 -9.82 -4.06 -3.58
C ASN A 22 -10.30 -4.33 -2.14
N MET A 23 -9.40 -4.73 -1.25
CA MET A 23 -9.69 -5.10 0.15
C MET A 23 -10.42 -4.00 0.92
N HIS A 24 -10.25 -2.73 0.57
CA HIS A 24 -10.98 -1.63 1.18
C HIS A 24 -12.50 -1.74 1.03
N LEU A 25 -12.99 -2.39 -0.02
CA LEU A 25 -14.42 -2.55 -0.31
C LEU A 25 -14.98 -3.90 0.14
N SER A 26 -14.14 -4.82 0.61
CA SER A 26 -14.56 -6.16 1.00
C SER A 26 -14.98 -6.23 2.48
N PRO A 27 -16.15 -6.84 2.77
CA PRO A 27 -16.55 -7.15 4.15
C PRO A 27 -15.56 -8.06 4.88
N GLU A 28 -14.93 -9.00 4.19
CA GLU A 28 -13.93 -9.91 4.74
C GLU A 28 -12.72 -9.17 5.32
N PHE A 29 -12.39 -8.01 4.76
CA PHE A 29 -11.30 -7.14 5.22
C PHE A 29 -11.79 -5.91 6.01
N GLY A 30 -13.03 -5.95 6.51
CA GLY A 30 -13.57 -4.96 7.44
C GLY A 30 -14.04 -3.64 6.81
N LEU A 31 -14.23 -3.59 5.49
CA LEU A 31 -14.74 -2.39 4.79
C LEU A 31 -13.94 -1.13 5.17
N THR A 32 -12.62 -1.22 5.09
CA THR A 32 -11.69 -0.19 5.59
C THR A 32 -11.80 1.14 4.85
N TYR A 33 -12.56 1.23 3.73
CA TYR A 33 -12.93 2.52 3.13
C TYR A 33 -13.68 3.44 4.12
N ARG A 34 -14.41 2.87 5.10
CA ARG A 34 -15.09 3.63 6.14
C ARG A 34 -14.14 4.41 7.04
N GLU A 35 -12.89 3.93 7.16
CA GLU A 35 -11.85 4.65 7.88
C GLU A 35 -11.44 5.92 7.13
N ILE A 36 -11.36 5.86 5.80
CA ILE A 36 -11.11 7.01 4.94
C ILE A 36 -12.21 8.07 5.14
N GLU A 37 -13.47 7.62 5.13
CA GLU A 37 -14.64 8.49 5.37
C GLU A 37 -14.65 9.07 6.80
N ARG A 38 -14.30 8.28 7.84
CA ARG A 38 -14.18 8.74 9.23
C ARG A 38 -13.11 9.81 9.42
N GLN A 39 -12.04 9.76 8.63
CA GLN A 39 -11.01 10.80 8.62
C GLN A 39 -11.43 12.08 7.88
N GLY A 40 -12.68 12.15 7.42
CA GLY A 40 -13.27 13.32 6.77
C GLY A 40 -12.98 13.43 5.27
N PHE A 41 -12.46 12.36 4.65
CA PHE A 41 -12.26 12.34 3.20
C PHE A 41 -13.51 11.82 2.47
N ARG A 42 -13.79 12.43 1.32
CA ARG A 42 -14.81 11.94 0.39
C ARG A 42 -14.18 10.92 -0.57
N ILE A 43 -14.85 9.78 -0.73
CA ILE A 43 -14.50 8.81 -1.78
C ILE A 43 -15.32 9.16 -3.03
N ASN A 44 -14.64 9.51 -4.11
CA ASN A 44 -15.25 9.93 -5.37
C ASN A 44 -15.75 8.73 -6.18
N ARG A 45 -14.99 7.61 -6.15
CA ARG A 45 -15.36 6.36 -6.83
C ARG A 45 -14.96 5.14 -6.00
N LYS A 46 -15.74 4.08 -6.14
CA LYS A 46 -15.43 2.75 -5.61
C LYS A 46 -15.30 1.79 -6.79
N VAL A 47 -14.16 1.13 -6.92
CA VAL A 47 -13.86 0.16 -7.97
C VAL A 47 -13.83 -1.23 -7.37
N GLU A 48 -14.91 -1.97 -7.52
CA GLU A 48 -15.00 -3.36 -7.08
C GLU A 48 -14.26 -4.27 -8.06
N MET A 49 -13.35 -5.10 -7.54
CA MET A 49 -12.52 -5.98 -8.36
C MET A 49 -12.25 -7.33 -7.70
N LEU A 50 -12.37 -7.41 -6.38
CA LEU A 50 -11.95 -8.57 -5.62
C LEU A 50 -12.90 -9.75 -5.86
N LEU A 51 -12.37 -10.86 -6.36
CA LEU A 51 -13.06 -12.13 -6.39
C LEU A 51 -12.79 -12.89 -5.09
N SER A 52 -13.79 -13.59 -4.55
CA SER A 52 -13.68 -14.37 -3.32
C SER A 52 -12.91 -15.67 -3.56
N SER A 53 -11.62 -15.57 -3.93
CA SER A 53 -10.74 -16.71 -4.21
C SER A 53 -9.28 -16.27 -4.27
N ASP A 54 -8.38 -17.06 -3.68
CA ASP A 54 -6.93 -16.80 -3.60
C ASP A 54 -6.13 -17.47 -4.74
N THR A 55 -6.81 -18.03 -5.73
CA THR A 55 -6.12 -18.68 -6.85
C THR A 55 -5.50 -17.66 -7.81
N ALA A 56 -4.38 -18.02 -8.44
CA ALA A 56 -3.75 -17.20 -9.47
C ALA A 56 -4.73 -16.81 -10.61
N ASN A 57 -5.67 -17.71 -10.94
CA ASN A 57 -6.73 -17.44 -11.90
C ASN A 57 -7.67 -16.33 -11.43
N ALA A 58 -8.09 -16.35 -10.16
CA ALA A 58 -8.95 -15.31 -9.59
C ALA A 58 -8.21 -13.98 -9.50
N THR A 59 -6.96 -13.98 -9.06
CA THR A 59 -6.13 -12.77 -9.00
C THR A 59 -5.98 -12.13 -10.40
N GLY A 60 -5.65 -12.92 -11.41
CA GLY A 60 -5.56 -12.41 -12.79
C GLY A 60 -6.86 -11.82 -13.31
N LYS A 61 -8.00 -12.46 -13.00
CA LYS A 61 -9.34 -11.92 -13.34
C LYS A 61 -9.64 -10.63 -12.58
N SER A 62 -9.28 -10.55 -11.30
CA SER A 62 -9.42 -9.35 -10.49
C SER A 62 -8.65 -8.16 -11.08
N VAL A 63 -7.42 -8.39 -11.58
CA VAL A 63 -6.65 -7.36 -12.30
C VAL A 63 -7.40 -6.88 -13.54
N GLY A 64 -7.97 -7.80 -14.32
CA GLY A 64 -8.78 -7.45 -15.49
C GLY A 64 -10.02 -6.61 -15.14
N LEU A 65 -10.79 -7.03 -14.12
CA LEU A 65 -11.94 -6.28 -13.60
C LEU A 65 -11.53 -4.89 -13.10
N ALA A 66 -10.42 -4.81 -12.38
CA ALA A 66 -9.88 -3.53 -11.90
C ALA A 66 -9.55 -2.59 -13.06
N THR A 67 -8.90 -3.09 -14.11
CA THR A 67 -8.55 -2.27 -15.29
C THR A 67 -9.79 -1.70 -15.96
N ILE A 68 -10.87 -2.49 -16.09
CA ILE A 68 -12.16 -2.02 -16.60
C ILE A 68 -12.74 -0.94 -15.66
N GLY A 69 -12.84 -1.21 -14.37
CA GLY A 69 -13.43 -0.28 -13.40
C GLY A 69 -12.63 1.03 -13.24
N PHE A 70 -11.30 0.99 -13.36
CA PHE A 70 -10.48 2.21 -13.39
C PHE A 70 -10.69 3.01 -14.68
N SER A 71 -10.89 2.34 -15.82
CA SER A 71 -11.23 3.03 -17.07
C SER A 71 -12.52 3.82 -16.94
N ASP A 72 -13.57 3.20 -16.37
CA ASP A 72 -14.83 3.89 -16.10
C ASP A 72 -14.65 5.07 -15.12
N ALA A 73 -13.83 4.86 -14.07
CA ALA A 73 -13.56 5.89 -13.08
C ALA A 73 -12.80 7.09 -13.68
N TYR A 74 -11.86 6.86 -14.58
CA TYR A 74 -11.09 7.94 -15.22
C TYR A 74 -11.92 8.69 -16.26
N GLU A 75 -12.81 8.02 -16.96
CA GLU A 75 -13.79 8.68 -17.86
C GLU A 75 -14.68 9.66 -17.09
N ASP A 76 -15.13 9.26 -15.89
CA ASP A 76 -16.02 10.09 -15.08
C ASP A 76 -15.30 11.19 -14.30
N LEU A 77 -14.10 10.92 -13.78
CA LEU A 77 -13.37 11.83 -12.88
C LEU A 77 -12.42 12.77 -13.63
N ALA A 78 -11.97 12.36 -14.82
CA ALA A 78 -11.02 13.09 -15.66
C ALA A 78 -9.83 13.70 -14.88
N PRO A 79 -9.07 12.92 -14.09
CA PRO A 79 -8.01 13.46 -13.25
C PRO A 79 -6.82 13.93 -14.09
N ASP A 80 -6.21 15.05 -13.68
CA ASP A 80 -4.99 15.58 -14.31
C ASP A 80 -3.75 14.77 -13.95
N MET A 81 -3.76 14.07 -12.81
CA MET A 81 -2.66 13.25 -12.33
C MET A 81 -3.17 12.12 -11.44
N LEU A 82 -2.56 10.95 -11.57
CA LEU A 82 -2.78 9.82 -10.67
C LEU A 82 -1.63 9.69 -9.68
N LEU A 83 -1.94 9.68 -8.38
CA LEU A 83 -0.98 9.41 -7.32
C LEU A 83 -1.18 7.98 -6.80
N VAL A 84 -0.13 7.17 -6.83
CA VAL A 84 -0.16 5.77 -6.38
C VAL A 84 0.98 5.46 -5.43
N LEU A 85 0.77 4.46 -4.55
CA LEU A 85 1.78 3.99 -3.62
C LEU A 85 1.96 2.48 -3.75
N GLY A 86 3.22 2.05 -3.84
CA GLY A 86 3.61 0.65 -3.70
C GLY A 86 3.48 -0.16 -4.98
N ASP A 87 3.08 -1.41 -4.81
CA ASP A 87 3.40 -2.51 -5.73
C ASP A 87 2.29 -3.55 -5.87
N ARG A 88 1.12 -3.28 -5.35
CA ARG A 88 0.04 -4.26 -5.38
C ARG A 88 -0.60 -4.33 -6.78
N TYR A 89 -1.17 -5.48 -7.09
CA TYR A 89 -1.76 -5.75 -8.41
C TYR A 89 -2.95 -4.83 -8.77
N GLU A 90 -3.68 -4.30 -7.78
CA GLU A 90 -4.70 -3.27 -8.03
C GLU A 90 -4.09 -1.94 -8.51
N ILE A 91 -2.90 -1.60 -8.02
CA ILE A 91 -2.16 -0.40 -8.45
C ILE A 91 -1.64 -0.59 -9.88
N LEU A 92 -1.17 -1.80 -10.23
CA LEU A 92 -0.80 -2.13 -11.60
C LEU A 92 -1.97 -1.92 -12.56
N ALA A 93 -3.17 -2.39 -12.20
CA ALA A 93 -4.38 -2.20 -12.99
C ALA A 93 -4.73 -0.71 -13.16
N ALA A 94 -4.67 0.07 -12.08
CA ALA A 94 -4.92 1.50 -12.09
C ALA A 94 -3.95 2.24 -13.03
N VAL A 95 -2.65 1.97 -12.92
CA VAL A 95 -1.62 2.62 -13.74
C VAL A 95 -1.72 2.16 -15.21
N THR A 96 -2.06 0.89 -15.46
CA THR A 96 -2.28 0.39 -16.82
C THR A 96 -3.44 1.13 -17.50
N ALA A 97 -4.56 1.33 -16.82
CA ALA A 97 -5.65 2.13 -17.35
C ALA A 97 -5.23 3.59 -17.60
N ALA A 98 -4.55 4.22 -16.61
CA ALA A 98 -4.08 5.60 -16.72
C ALA A 98 -3.19 5.86 -17.94
N LEU A 99 -2.36 4.87 -18.33
CA LEU A 99 -1.50 4.95 -19.51
C LEU A 99 -2.29 5.24 -20.79
N PHE A 100 -3.42 4.56 -20.99
CA PHE A 100 -4.26 4.75 -22.18
C PHE A 100 -5.05 6.06 -22.15
N TYR A 101 -5.41 6.52 -20.96
CA TYR A 101 -6.02 7.84 -20.75
C TYR A 101 -5.01 8.99 -20.81
N LYS A 102 -3.70 8.67 -20.92
CA LYS A 102 -2.59 9.65 -20.89
C LYS A 102 -2.56 10.48 -19.60
N ILE A 103 -3.00 9.91 -18.51
CA ILE A 103 -2.95 10.52 -17.18
C ILE A 103 -1.53 10.36 -16.65
N PRO A 104 -0.81 11.44 -16.33
CA PRO A 104 0.50 11.35 -15.68
C PRO A 104 0.39 10.65 -14.33
N VAL A 105 1.34 9.79 -14.04
CA VAL A 105 1.39 9.00 -12.79
C VAL A 105 2.53 9.47 -11.91
N ALA A 106 2.24 9.74 -10.65
CA ALA A 106 3.20 9.96 -9.57
C ALA A 106 3.26 8.70 -8.67
N HIS A 107 4.39 8.02 -8.66
CA HIS A 107 4.60 6.77 -7.95
C HIS A 107 5.41 6.99 -6.67
N LEU A 108 4.81 6.65 -5.52
CA LEU A 108 5.47 6.64 -4.22
C LEU A 108 6.01 5.23 -3.91
N HIS A 109 7.18 5.18 -3.28
CA HIS A 109 7.86 3.95 -2.88
C HIS A 109 8.31 3.07 -4.05
N GLY A 110 8.58 3.66 -5.22
CA GLY A 110 9.28 2.98 -6.31
C GLY A 110 10.73 2.64 -5.95
N GLY A 111 11.28 1.61 -6.61
CA GLY A 111 12.67 1.19 -6.43
C GLY A 111 12.96 0.35 -5.18
N GLU A 112 12.00 0.10 -4.32
CA GLU A 112 12.12 -0.84 -3.21
C GLU A 112 12.24 -2.28 -3.74
N VAL A 113 12.72 -3.20 -2.93
CA VAL A 113 12.87 -4.63 -3.27
C VAL A 113 12.04 -5.46 -2.30
N THR A 114 11.35 -6.44 -2.82
CA THR A 114 10.63 -7.46 -2.04
C THR A 114 11.07 -8.83 -2.54
N GLU A 115 12.11 -9.39 -1.91
CA GLU A 115 12.61 -10.71 -2.27
C GLU A 115 11.52 -11.77 -2.03
N GLY A 116 11.43 -12.75 -2.92
CA GLY A 116 10.46 -13.85 -2.80
C GLY A 116 9.00 -13.49 -3.11
N ALA A 117 8.74 -12.30 -3.69
CA ALA A 117 7.39 -11.87 -4.05
C ALA A 117 7.30 -11.39 -5.51
N TYR A 118 6.15 -11.62 -6.15
CA TYR A 118 5.87 -11.05 -7.47
C TYR A 118 5.62 -9.53 -7.43
N ASP A 119 5.39 -8.98 -6.24
CA ASP A 119 5.23 -7.54 -5.99
C ASP A 119 6.42 -6.73 -6.50
N ASP A 120 7.64 -7.30 -6.44
CA ASP A 120 8.85 -6.65 -6.96
C ASP A 120 8.75 -6.34 -8.46
N ALA A 121 8.32 -7.32 -9.25
CA ALA A 121 8.10 -7.15 -10.69
C ALA A 121 6.98 -6.14 -10.97
N ILE A 122 5.89 -6.17 -10.20
CA ILE A 122 4.78 -5.23 -10.30
C ILE A 122 5.26 -3.81 -9.98
N ARG A 123 6.01 -3.61 -8.90
CA ARG A 123 6.58 -2.31 -8.51
C ARG A 123 7.41 -1.70 -9.62
N HIS A 124 8.30 -2.48 -10.22
CA HIS A 124 9.14 -2.00 -11.31
C HIS A 124 8.35 -1.71 -12.58
N ALA A 125 7.32 -2.50 -12.89
CA ALA A 125 6.41 -2.20 -13.99
C ALA A 125 5.64 -0.89 -13.76
N ILE A 126 5.10 -0.66 -12.56
CA ILE A 126 4.46 0.61 -12.18
C ILE A 126 5.44 1.78 -12.30
N THR A 127 6.68 1.62 -11.81
CA THR A 127 7.74 2.63 -11.97
C THR A 127 7.92 3.00 -13.45
N LYS A 128 8.03 2.01 -14.35
CA LYS A 128 8.23 2.25 -15.80
C LYS A 128 7.04 2.91 -16.51
N MET A 129 5.85 2.81 -15.95
CA MET A 129 4.65 3.48 -16.47
C MET A 129 4.40 4.84 -15.80
N SER A 130 5.23 5.23 -14.83
CA SER A 130 5.07 6.47 -14.07
C SER A 130 5.94 7.61 -14.60
N HIS A 131 5.60 8.83 -14.26
CA HIS A 131 6.23 10.06 -14.76
C HIS A 131 7.01 10.82 -13.68
N LEU A 132 6.56 10.71 -12.42
CA LEU A 132 7.22 11.26 -11.24
C LEU A 132 7.42 10.15 -10.21
N HIS A 133 8.56 10.16 -9.53
CA HIS A 133 8.94 9.09 -8.62
C HIS A 133 9.37 9.67 -7.28
N PHE A 134 8.73 9.21 -6.20
CA PHE A 134 8.99 9.64 -4.84
C PHE A 134 9.47 8.44 -4.01
N THR A 135 10.77 8.37 -3.78
CA THR A 135 11.44 7.22 -3.18
C THR A 135 11.70 7.43 -1.68
N SER A 136 11.69 6.33 -0.92
CA SER A 136 11.89 6.36 0.53
C SER A 136 13.36 6.46 0.95
N THR A 137 14.30 6.05 0.09
CA THR A 137 15.74 6.14 0.35
C THR A 137 16.52 6.56 -0.90
N GLU A 138 17.77 7.03 -0.69
CA GLU A 138 18.66 7.35 -1.80
C GLU A 138 19.08 6.10 -2.61
N GLU A 139 19.14 4.94 -1.97
CA GLU A 139 19.40 3.68 -2.67
C GLU A 139 18.28 3.37 -3.68
N TYR A 140 17.03 3.50 -3.26
CA TYR A 140 15.88 3.27 -4.13
C TYR A 140 15.76 4.33 -5.23
N ARG A 141 16.16 5.58 -4.94
CA ARG A 141 16.29 6.62 -5.94
C ARG A 141 17.25 6.20 -7.06
N ARG A 142 18.44 5.73 -6.69
CA ARG A 142 19.43 5.25 -7.66
C ARG A 142 18.89 4.08 -8.48
N ARG A 143 18.18 3.14 -7.87
CA ARG A 143 17.58 2.00 -8.58
C ARG A 143 16.52 2.44 -9.59
N VAL A 144 15.66 3.40 -9.24
CA VAL A 144 14.68 3.97 -10.17
C VAL A 144 15.39 4.62 -11.38
N ILE A 145 16.47 5.36 -11.16
CA ILE A 145 17.30 5.93 -12.24
C ILE A 145 17.93 4.81 -13.09
N GLN A 146 18.43 3.74 -12.48
CA GLN A 146 18.97 2.57 -13.19
C GLN A 146 17.91 1.86 -14.06
N LEU A 147 16.64 1.92 -13.67
CA LEU A 147 15.53 1.41 -14.50
C LEU A 147 15.27 2.29 -15.74
N GLY A 148 16.01 3.39 -15.89
CA GLY A 148 15.95 4.29 -17.05
C GLY A 148 15.09 5.53 -16.85
N GLU A 149 14.76 5.88 -15.60
CA GLU A 149 14.04 7.11 -15.29
C GLU A 149 14.99 8.31 -15.23
N GLN A 150 14.51 9.48 -15.63
CA GLN A 150 15.31 10.70 -15.63
C GLN A 150 15.53 11.20 -14.21
N PRO A 151 16.77 11.50 -13.79
CA PRO A 151 17.10 11.89 -12.42
C PRO A 151 16.31 13.09 -11.89
N GLU A 152 15.92 14.02 -12.76
CA GLU A 152 15.16 15.22 -12.44
C GLU A 152 13.71 14.92 -12.06
N ARG A 153 13.23 13.70 -12.36
CA ARG A 153 11.88 13.22 -12.03
C ARG A 153 11.85 12.24 -10.87
N VAL A 154 13.01 11.98 -10.25
CA VAL A 154 13.15 11.02 -9.14
C VAL A 154 13.58 11.75 -7.88
N PHE A 155 12.69 11.82 -6.92
CA PHE A 155 12.85 12.58 -5.67
C PHE A 155 13.02 11.63 -4.50
N HIS A 156 14.05 11.83 -3.68
CA HIS A 156 14.20 11.18 -2.39
C HIS A 156 13.45 12.00 -1.33
N VAL A 157 12.33 11.51 -0.86
CA VAL A 157 11.44 12.22 0.06
C VAL A 157 11.30 11.55 1.44
N GLY A 158 11.85 10.35 1.60
CA GLY A 158 11.66 9.53 2.79
C GLY A 158 10.39 8.68 2.76
N ALA A 159 10.24 7.79 3.73
CA ALA A 159 9.08 6.93 3.84
C ALA A 159 7.90 7.69 4.46
N ILE A 160 6.77 7.69 3.77
CA ILE A 160 5.56 8.45 4.16
C ILE A 160 4.99 8.01 5.53
N GLY A 161 5.24 6.75 5.94
CA GLY A 161 4.84 6.25 7.25
C GLY A 161 5.54 6.95 8.42
N ILE A 162 6.76 7.44 8.21
CA ILE A 162 7.53 8.16 9.25
C ILE A 162 6.89 9.50 9.58
N ASP A 163 6.32 10.18 8.58
CA ASP A 163 5.61 11.43 8.83
C ASP A 163 4.38 11.22 9.71
N ASN A 164 3.64 10.12 9.51
CA ASN A 164 2.52 9.79 10.37
C ASN A 164 2.98 9.56 11.83
N ILE A 165 4.05 8.79 12.04
CA ILE A 165 4.60 8.53 13.38
C ILE A 165 5.02 9.82 14.09
N ARG A 166 5.55 10.79 13.35
CA ARG A 166 6.00 12.08 13.92
C ARG A 166 4.86 13.03 14.29
N HIS A 167 3.69 12.88 13.68
CA HIS A 167 2.57 13.80 13.84
C HIS A 167 1.39 13.21 14.62
N ILE A 168 1.46 11.94 14.98
CA ILE A 168 0.42 11.31 15.80
C ILE A 168 0.71 11.51 17.29
N ASP A 169 -0.29 11.84 18.07
CA ASP A 169 -0.21 11.85 19.52
C ASP A 169 -0.15 10.40 20.01
N LEU A 170 1.02 9.99 20.47
CA LEU A 170 1.22 8.63 20.98
C LEU A 170 0.55 8.47 22.34
N LEU A 171 -0.15 7.37 22.52
CA LEU A 171 -0.69 7.00 23.83
C LEU A 171 0.45 6.71 24.82
N ASP A 172 0.26 7.10 26.08
CA ASP A 172 1.16 6.66 27.13
C ASP A 172 0.99 5.15 27.40
N LYS A 173 2.00 4.56 28.04
CA LYS A 173 2.05 3.12 28.30
C LYS A 173 0.79 2.61 29.02
N LYS A 174 0.29 3.34 30.03
CA LYS A 174 -0.84 2.90 30.85
C LYS A 174 -2.14 2.87 30.06
N VAL A 175 -2.40 3.90 29.27
CA VAL A 175 -3.57 3.97 28.39
C VAL A 175 -3.51 2.87 27.33
N LEU A 176 -2.33 2.60 26.79
CA LEU A 176 -2.13 1.54 25.82
C LEU A 176 -2.37 0.15 26.43
N GLU A 177 -1.89 -0.11 27.64
CA GLU A 177 -2.15 -1.35 28.39
C GLU A 177 -3.65 -1.56 28.64
N GLU A 178 -4.35 -0.50 29.01
CA GLU A 178 -5.82 -0.55 29.24
C GLU A 178 -6.59 -0.81 27.94
N GLN A 179 -6.22 -0.15 26.84
CA GLN A 179 -6.91 -0.31 25.55
C GLN A 179 -6.69 -1.67 24.90
N LEU A 180 -5.50 -2.24 25.06
CA LEU A 180 -5.15 -3.54 24.49
C LEU A 180 -5.51 -4.71 25.41
N ASP A 181 -5.90 -4.45 26.66
CA ASP A 181 -6.01 -5.46 27.72
C ASP A 181 -4.72 -6.31 27.83
N PHE A 182 -3.57 -5.64 27.71
CA PHE A 182 -2.27 -6.28 27.59
C PHE A 182 -1.20 -5.52 28.39
N PRO A 183 -0.66 -6.10 29.48
CA PRO A 183 0.34 -5.43 30.29
C PRO A 183 1.75 -5.52 29.68
N PHE A 184 2.47 -4.40 29.70
CA PHE A 184 3.89 -4.32 29.30
C PHE A 184 4.81 -4.42 30.53
N ASP A 185 4.63 -5.47 31.34
CA ASP A 185 5.31 -5.69 32.62
C ASP A 185 6.67 -6.40 32.49
N ARG A 186 6.97 -6.95 31.33
CA ARG A 186 8.22 -7.63 30.97
C ARG A 186 8.59 -7.34 29.53
N LYS A 187 9.67 -7.96 29.03
CA LYS A 187 10.02 -7.85 27.60
C LYS A 187 8.84 -8.26 26.75
N THR A 188 8.39 -7.37 25.89
CA THR A 188 7.28 -7.60 24.98
C THR A 188 7.78 -7.55 23.54
N VAL A 189 7.29 -8.46 22.73
CA VAL A 189 7.61 -8.54 21.30
C VAL A 189 6.31 -8.47 20.50
N LEU A 190 6.23 -7.50 19.60
CA LEU A 190 5.20 -7.47 18.57
C LEU A 190 5.69 -8.27 17.37
N VAL A 191 4.95 -9.30 17.01
CA VAL A 191 5.28 -10.18 15.88
C VAL A 191 4.30 -9.95 14.74
N THR A 192 4.84 -9.63 13.57
CA THR A 192 4.09 -9.58 12.32
C THR A 192 4.77 -10.50 11.32
N TYR A 193 4.02 -11.45 10.78
CA TYR A 193 4.52 -12.41 9.80
C TYR A 193 3.88 -12.17 8.43
N HIS A 194 4.73 -11.98 7.43
CA HIS A 194 4.31 -11.86 6.03
C HIS A 194 4.94 -13.00 5.24
N PRO A 195 4.14 -13.97 4.76
CA PRO A 195 4.66 -15.08 3.97
C PRO A 195 5.17 -14.61 2.61
N GLU A 196 6.20 -15.28 2.11
CA GLU A 196 6.69 -15.09 0.75
C GLU A 196 5.70 -15.69 -0.27
N THR A 197 5.36 -14.94 -1.31
CA THR A 197 4.37 -15.39 -2.31
C THR A 197 4.93 -16.43 -3.28
N LEU A 198 6.26 -16.51 -3.42
CA LEU A 198 6.96 -17.41 -4.33
C LEU A 198 7.62 -18.60 -3.60
N ASP A 199 7.45 -18.73 -2.28
CA ASP A 199 8.03 -19.87 -1.53
C ASP A 199 7.27 -21.18 -1.84
N ALA A 200 8.03 -22.27 -1.85
CA ALA A 200 7.49 -23.61 -2.01
C ALA A 200 6.93 -24.20 -0.71
N ILE A 201 7.32 -23.66 0.45
CA ILE A 201 6.84 -24.13 1.76
C ILE A 201 5.46 -23.52 2.04
N PRO A 202 4.45 -24.31 2.41
CA PRO A 202 3.13 -23.81 2.74
C PRO A 202 3.17 -22.77 3.88
N THR A 203 2.49 -21.65 3.72
CA THR A 203 2.44 -20.55 4.70
C THR A 203 2.11 -21.01 6.12
N GLY A 204 1.18 -21.99 6.26
CA GLY A 204 0.80 -22.54 7.57
C GLY A 204 1.93 -23.29 8.26
N GLU A 205 2.84 -23.91 7.50
CA GLU A 205 4.02 -24.57 8.05
C GLU A 205 5.08 -23.57 8.50
N GLN A 206 5.34 -22.56 7.68
CA GLN A 206 6.26 -21.48 8.03
C GLN A 206 5.81 -20.76 9.32
N PHE A 207 4.52 -20.44 9.42
CA PHE A 207 3.97 -19.76 10.59
C PHE A 207 4.00 -20.65 11.83
N ARG A 208 3.76 -21.96 11.70
CA ARG A 208 3.90 -22.93 12.81
C ARG A 208 5.31 -22.95 13.34
N ASN A 209 6.32 -23.03 12.48
CA ASN A 209 7.73 -23.03 12.88
C ASN A 209 8.10 -21.74 13.67
N LEU A 210 7.55 -20.59 13.24
CA LEU A 210 7.72 -19.33 13.97
C LEU A 210 7.07 -19.41 15.36
N LEU A 211 5.84 -19.91 15.46
CA LEU A 211 5.13 -20.03 16.74
C LEU A 211 5.85 -20.99 17.70
N GLU A 212 6.34 -22.13 17.21
CA GLU A 212 7.12 -23.09 18.00
C GLU A 212 8.40 -22.45 18.56
N ALA A 213 9.14 -21.68 17.73
CA ALA A 213 10.34 -20.98 18.18
C ALA A 213 10.04 -19.88 19.21
N LEU A 214 8.85 -19.30 19.19
CA LEU A 214 8.43 -18.28 20.16
C LEU A 214 7.89 -18.91 21.46
N ASP A 215 7.23 -20.04 21.40
CA ASP A 215 6.64 -20.75 22.56
C ASP A 215 7.71 -21.22 23.56
N ASP A 216 8.90 -21.52 23.08
CA ASP A 216 10.07 -21.87 23.93
C ASP A 216 10.58 -20.68 24.79
N ARG A 217 10.10 -19.46 24.53
CA ARG A 217 10.58 -18.22 25.18
C ARG A 217 9.70 -17.80 26.34
N GLN A 218 10.01 -18.33 27.53
CA GLN A 218 9.30 -18.03 28.79
C GLN A 218 9.59 -16.60 29.34
N ASP A 219 10.65 -15.96 28.86
CA ASP A 219 11.14 -14.65 29.32
C ASP A 219 10.49 -13.45 28.63
N ILE A 220 9.70 -13.69 27.57
CA ILE A 220 9.04 -12.66 26.79
C ILE A 220 7.51 -12.78 26.85
N ARG A 221 6.84 -11.71 26.47
CA ARG A 221 5.41 -11.65 26.17
C ARG A 221 5.20 -11.30 24.69
N ILE A 222 4.30 -11.98 24.02
CA ILE A 222 4.07 -11.85 22.59
C ILE A 222 2.63 -11.36 22.38
#